data_ce7f5bdd29956404f7f83eb514cf71bc
#
_entry.id   ce7f5bdd29956404f7f83eb514cf71bc
#
_cell.length_a   1.000
_cell.length_b   1.000
_cell.length_c   1.000
_cell.angle_alpha   90.00
_cell.angle_beta   90.00
_cell.angle_gamma   90.00
#
_symmetry.space_group_name_H-M   'P 1'
#
loop_
_entity.id
_entity.type
_entity.pdbx_description
1 polymer ?
#
loop_
_entity_poly.entity_id
_entity_poly.type
_entity_poly.pdbx_seq_one_letter_code
_entity_poly.pdbx_strand_id
1 'polypeptide(L)'
;MTKEDTYHHKNLKEELIEAGITLVAKEGLEGFSLRKVAAVCGVSHAAPYSHFENKDVLLEEMQNYITNSFSEELKKAIAKCEKQENVLMELGFAYLQFFVMHPNYFVFLFGKYNIALDLTENADSEKNYKPFEIFKSVVFQILSQKNYPKEKWNDAIIALWAFVHGITSLATMENITYNKKWETKLADFMQIFGCEFLK
;
A
#
# COMPACT_ATOMS: atom_id res chain seq x y z
N MET A 1 35.20 -6.37 9.01
CA MET A 1 34.01 -6.42 8.19
C MET A 1 34.27 -5.57 6.95
N THR A 2 34.32 -6.18 5.79
CA THR A 2 34.59 -5.50 4.51
C THR A 2 33.30 -4.82 3.99
N LYS A 3 33.45 -3.83 3.07
CA LYS A 3 32.29 -3.17 2.43
C LYS A 3 31.37 -4.17 1.70
N GLU A 4 31.91 -5.28 1.23
CA GLU A 4 31.16 -6.37 0.59
C GLU A 4 30.27 -7.12 1.57
N ASP A 5 30.74 -7.41 2.80
CA ASP A 5 29.93 -8.08 3.83
C ASP A 5 28.72 -7.24 4.24
N THR A 6 28.87 -5.91 4.32
CA THR A 6 27.76 -4.99 4.68
C THR A 6 26.74 -4.88 3.54
N TYR A 7 27.18 -4.96 2.29
CA TYR A 7 26.30 -4.92 1.11
C TYR A 7 25.50 -6.22 0.99
N HIS A 8 26.13 -7.38 1.20
CA HIS A 8 25.48 -8.69 1.22
C HIS A 8 24.43 -8.83 2.34
N HIS A 9 24.72 -8.33 3.55
CA HIS A 9 23.79 -8.38 4.67
C HIS A 9 22.56 -7.48 4.48
N LYS A 10 22.72 -6.31 3.84
CA LYS A 10 21.62 -5.40 3.58
C LYS A 10 20.68 -5.95 2.51
N ASN A 11 21.23 -6.61 1.51
CA ASN A 11 20.46 -7.26 0.45
C ASN A 11 19.67 -8.45 0.99
N LEU A 12 20.26 -9.29 1.86
CA LEU A 12 19.61 -10.48 2.41
C LEU A 12 18.36 -10.14 3.26
N LYS A 13 18.39 -9.08 4.07
CA LYS A 13 17.22 -8.67 4.85
C LYS A 13 16.04 -8.34 3.92
N GLU A 14 16.29 -7.57 2.87
CA GLU A 14 15.26 -7.19 1.88
C GLU A 14 14.79 -8.41 1.08
N GLU A 15 15.69 -9.29 0.65
CA GLU A 15 15.34 -10.53 -0.04
C GLU A 15 14.44 -11.44 0.81
N LEU A 16 14.72 -11.56 2.11
CA LEU A 16 13.89 -12.32 3.04
C LEU A 16 12.49 -11.70 3.22
N ILE A 17 12.40 -10.36 3.26
CA ILE A 17 11.14 -9.63 3.32
C ILE A 17 10.31 -9.89 2.06
N GLU A 18 10.88 -9.71 0.87
CA GLU A 18 10.18 -9.91 -0.41
C GLU A 18 9.74 -11.36 -0.62
N ALA A 19 10.61 -12.32 -0.29
CA ALA A 19 10.27 -13.74 -0.32
C ALA A 19 9.16 -14.07 0.67
N GLY A 20 9.20 -13.46 1.86
CA GLY A 20 8.16 -13.60 2.88
C GLY A 20 6.81 -13.08 2.41
N ILE A 21 6.77 -11.87 1.83
CA ILE A 21 5.55 -11.27 1.27
C ILE A 21 4.94 -12.19 0.20
N THR A 22 5.75 -12.65 -0.74
CA THR A 22 5.33 -13.54 -1.81
C THR A 22 4.79 -14.85 -1.27
N LEU A 23 5.45 -15.43 -0.27
CA LEU A 23 5.04 -16.67 0.35
C LEU A 23 3.70 -16.54 1.08
N VAL A 24 3.51 -15.47 1.86
CA VAL A 24 2.24 -15.21 2.56
C VAL A 24 1.11 -14.92 1.57
N ALA A 25 1.36 -14.13 0.53
CA ALA A 25 0.36 -13.86 -0.50
C ALA A 25 -0.15 -15.15 -1.16
N LYS A 26 0.76 -16.08 -1.42
CA LYS A 26 0.47 -17.34 -2.11
C LYS A 26 -0.12 -18.43 -1.20
N GLU A 27 0.48 -18.67 -0.04
CA GLU A 27 0.17 -19.80 0.84
C GLU A 27 -0.63 -19.41 2.10
N GLY A 28 -0.74 -18.11 2.40
CA GLY A 28 -1.36 -17.60 3.62
C GLY A 28 -0.45 -17.66 4.84
N LEU A 29 -0.96 -17.15 5.97
CA LEU A 29 -0.21 -17.05 7.23
C LEU A 29 0.03 -18.40 7.92
N GLU A 30 -0.87 -19.36 7.74
CA GLU A 30 -0.74 -20.68 8.37
C GLU A 30 0.45 -21.46 7.83
N GLY A 31 0.70 -21.36 6.53
CA GLY A 31 1.83 -22.00 5.86
C GLY A 31 3.18 -21.29 6.03
N PHE A 32 3.21 -20.09 6.59
CA PHE A 32 4.37 -19.22 6.65
C PHE A 32 5.33 -19.54 7.82
N SER A 33 6.65 -19.60 7.55
CA SER A 33 7.70 -19.74 8.57
C SER A 33 9.03 -19.21 8.06
N LEU A 34 9.92 -18.78 8.99
CA LEU A 34 11.27 -18.32 8.66
C LEU A 34 12.07 -19.40 7.89
N ARG A 35 11.87 -20.69 8.21
CA ARG A 35 12.54 -21.79 7.49
C ARG A 35 12.13 -21.87 6.02
N LYS A 36 10.82 -21.68 5.73
CA LYS A 36 10.34 -21.64 4.34
C LYS A 36 10.91 -20.42 3.60
N VAL A 37 10.93 -19.25 4.25
CA VAL A 37 11.54 -18.05 3.66
C VAL A 37 13.02 -18.26 3.36
N ALA A 38 13.78 -18.84 4.30
CA ALA A 38 15.19 -19.21 4.08
C ALA A 38 15.37 -20.15 2.87
N ALA A 39 14.50 -21.15 2.75
CA ALA A 39 14.54 -22.10 1.64
C ALA A 39 14.26 -21.42 0.29
N VAL A 40 13.31 -20.46 0.23
CA VAL A 40 13.00 -19.68 -0.98
C VAL A 40 14.20 -18.82 -1.39
N CYS A 41 14.90 -18.22 -0.42
CA CYS A 41 16.09 -17.39 -0.67
C CYS A 41 17.37 -18.22 -0.90
N GLY A 42 17.32 -19.55 -0.77
CA GLY A 42 18.49 -20.40 -0.95
C GLY A 42 19.58 -20.25 0.15
N VAL A 43 19.17 -19.78 1.34
CA VAL A 43 20.09 -19.58 2.48
C VAL A 43 19.89 -20.63 3.58
N SER A 44 20.82 -20.70 4.53
CA SER A 44 20.70 -21.60 5.66
C SER A 44 19.46 -21.29 6.52
N HIS A 45 18.86 -22.31 7.15
CA HIS A 45 17.72 -22.09 8.05
C HIS A 45 17.99 -21.17 9.24
N ALA A 46 19.26 -20.95 9.58
CA ALA A 46 19.68 -20.04 10.64
C ALA A 46 19.80 -18.57 10.15
N ALA A 47 19.98 -18.34 8.85
CA ALA A 47 20.22 -16.99 8.32
C ALA A 47 19.13 -15.97 8.64
N PRO A 48 17.81 -16.28 8.54
CA PRO A 48 16.77 -15.31 8.89
C PRO A 48 16.83 -14.85 10.35
N TYR A 49 17.28 -15.70 11.27
CA TYR A 49 17.33 -15.38 12.71
C TYR A 49 18.42 -14.35 13.06
N SER A 50 19.34 -14.05 12.15
CA SER A 50 20.26 -12.91 12.30
C SER A 50 19.60 -11.56 12.03
N HIS A 51 18.41 -11.54 11.43
CA HIS A 51 17.65 -10.34 11.06
C HIS A 51 16.31 -10.22 11.79
N PHE A 52 15.67 -11.35 12.11
CA PHE A 52 14.32 -11.41 12.67
C PHE A 52 14.30 -12.41 13.82
N GLU A 53 13.93 -11.96 15.02
CA GLU A 53 13.87 -12.80 16.22
C GLU A 53 12.89 -13.96 16.05
N ASN A 54 11.74 -13.70 15.43
CA ASN A 54 10.69 -14.68 15.23
C ASN A 54 9.83 -14.35 13.99
N LYS A 55 8.79 -15.16 13.75
CA LYS A 55 7.85 -15.02 12.64
C LYS A 55 7.10 -13.68 12.68
N ASP A 56 6.69 -13.25 13.87
CA ASP A 56 5.85 -12.05 14.02
C ASP A 56 6.66 -10.78 13.73
N VAL A 57 7.92 -10.74 14.15
CA VAL A 57 8.86 -9.65 13.80
C VAL A 57 9.06 -9.57 12.28
N LEU A 58 9.20 -10.70 11.57
CA LEU A 58 9.30 -10.68 10.12
C LEU A 58 8.01 -10.18 9.47
N LEU A 59 6.84 -10.59 9.96
CA LEU A 59 5.54 -10.12 9.45
C LEU A 59 5.36 -8.61 9.64
N GLU A 60 5.76 -8.09 10.79
CA GLU A 60 5.75 -6.65 11.05
C GLU A 60 6.71 -5.88 10.14
N GLU A 61 7.92 -6.39 9.94
CA GLU A 61 8.90 -5.79 9.02
C GLU A 61 8.42 -5.81 7.56
N MET A 62 7.72 -6.87 7.13
CA MET A 62 7.09 -6.93 5.80
C MET A 62 5.99 -5.87 5.66
N GLN A 63 5.12 -5.70 6.67
CA GLN A 63 4.12 -4.64 6.69
C GLN A 63 4.77 -3.26 6.62
N ASN A 64 5.78 -3.01 7.45
CA ASN A 64 6.49 -1.74 7.50
C ASN A 64 7.20 -1.43 6.18
N TYR A 65 7.80 -2.42 5.55
CA TYR A 65 8.47 -2.30 4.25
C TYR A 65 7.48 -1.83 3.17
N ILE A 66 6.34 -2.50 3.03
CA ILE A 66 5.32 -2.12 2.05
C ILE A 66 4.73 -0.76 2.39
N THR A 67 4.36 -0.52 3.66
CA THR A 67 3.75 0.73 4.12
C THR A 67 4.64 1.93 3.86
N ASN A 68 5.95 1.81 4.13
CA ASN A 68 6.91 2.88 3.88
C ASN A 68 7.11 3.11 2.38
N SER A 69 7.30 2.04 1.59
CA SER A 69 7.46 2.15 0.15
C SER A 69 6.24 2.81 -0.50
N PHE A 70 5.04 2.40 -0.12
CA PHE A 70 3.80 2.99 -0.63
C PHE A 70 3.63 4.46 -0.17
N SER A 71 3.95 4.77 1.09
CA SER A 71 3.92 6.15 1.59
C SER A 71 4.84 7.06 0.78
N GLU A 72 6.04 6.59 0.43
CA GLU A 72 6.97 7.39 -0.37
C GLU A 72 6.47 7.59 -1.81
N GLU A 73 5.82 6.60 -2.43
CA GLU A 73 5.23 6.79 -3.75
C GLU A 73 4.08 7.82 -3.73
N LEU A 74 3.21 7.80 -2.70
CA LEU A 74 2.17 8.82 -2.54
C LEU A 74 2.77 10.22 -2.35
N LYS A 75 3.79 10.36 -1.51
CA LYS A 75 4.48 11.65 -1.32
C LYS A 75 5.16 12.15 -2.61
N LYS A 76 5.77 11.26 -3.38
CA LYS A 76 6.35 11.60 -4.69
C LYS A 76 5.27 12.08 -5.66
N ALA A 77 4.11 11.45 -5.70
CA ALA A 77 2.98 11.89 -6.53
C ALA A 77 2.52 13.29 -6.15
N ILE A 78 2.37 13.57 -4.83
CA ILE A 78 2.02 14.90 -4.34
C ILE A 78 3.08 15.94 -4.74
N ALA A 79 4.36 15.63 -4.53
CA ALA A 79 5.46 16.57 -4.80
C ALA A 79 5.66 16.87 -6.29
N LYS A 80 5.33 15.94 -7.18
CA LYS A 80 5.42 16.10 -8.63
C LYS A 80 4.19 16.78 -9.24
N CYS A 81 3.09 16.88 -8.51
CA CYS A 81 1.85 17.44 -9.01
C CYS A 81 1.97 18.96 -9.13
N GLU A 82 2.04 19.47 -10.36
CA GLU A 82 2.17 20.91 -10.64
C GLU A 82 0.88 21.67 -10.35
N LYS A 83 -0.27 21.03 -10.52
CA LYS A 83 -1.59 21.64 -10.35
C LYS A 83 -2.34 20.97 -9.21
N GLN A 84 -2.64 21.74 -8.18
CA GLN A 84 -3.33 21.23 -6.99
C GLN A 84 -4.69 20.58 -7.30
N GLU A 85 -5.39 21.02 -8.33
CA GLU A 85 -6.64 20.42 -8.82
C GLU A 85 -6.49 18.97 -9.26
N ASN A 86 -5.30 18.54 -9.66
CA ASN A 86 -5.02 17.20 -10.14
C ASN A 86 -4.45 16.26 -9.05
N VAL A 87 -4.13 16.77 -7.87
CA VAL A 87 -3.41 15.99 -6.84
C VAL A 87 -4.17 14.74 -6.41
N LEU A 88 -5.50 14.78 -6.35
CA LEU A 88 -6.31 13.62 -6.00
C LEU A 88 -6.25 12.53 -7.07
N MET A 89 -6.24 12.94 -8.34
CA MET A 89 -6.09 12.01 -9.47
C MET A 89 -4.70 11.38 -9.46
N GLU A 90 -3.65 12.18 -9.23
CA GLU A 90 -2.26 11.69 -9.14
C GLU A 90 -2.08 10.70 -7.98
N LEU A 91 -2.72 10.97 -6.82
CA LEU A 91 -2.75 10.01 -5.70
C LEU A 91 -3.44 8.70 -6.08
N GLY A 92 -4.58 8.77 -6.77
CA GLY A 92 -5.29 7.59 -7.25
C GLY A 92 -4.46 6.77 -8.25
N PHE A 93 -3.76 7.43 -9.16
CA PHE A 93 -2.82 6.78 -10.08
C PHE A 93 -1.65 6.14 -9.35
N ALA A 94 -1.02 6.84 -8.40
CA ALA A 94 0.09 6.30 -7.62
C ALA A 94 -0.34 5.07 -6.80
N TYR A 95 -1.53 5.13 -6.19
CA TYR A 95 -2.12 4.01 -5.47
C TYR A 95 -2.28 2.78 -6.38
N LEU A 96 -3.01 2.95 -7.47
CA LEU A 96 -3.31 1.87 -8.41
C LEU A 96 -2.02 1.29 -9.02
N GLN A 97 -1.12 2.14 -9.52
CA GLN A 97 0.12 1.73 -10.15
C GLN A 97 1.03 0.96 -9.20
N PHE A 98 1.17 1.43 -7.95
CA PHE A 98 2.00 0.76 -6.94
C PHE A 98 1.58 -0.70 -6.74
N PHE A 99 0.30 -0.94 -6.55
CA PHE A 99 -0.19 -2.30 -6.29
C PHE A 99 -0.35 -3.16 -7.55
N VAL A 100 -0.60 -2.55 -8.72
CA VAL A 100 -0.57 -3.29 -10.01
C VAL A 100 0.84 -3.80 -10.32
N MET A 101 1.87 -3.02 -9.97
CA MET A 101 3.26 -3.45 -10.10
C MET A 101 3.68 -4.47 -9.03
N HIS A 102 3.03 -4.45 -7.87
CA HIS A 102 3.32 -5.31 -6.72
C HIS A 102 2.06 -5.99 -6.18
N PRO A 103 1.37 -6.87 -6.95
CA PRO A 103 0.08 -7.43 -6.55
C PRO A 103 0.15 -8.22 -5.23
N ASN A 104 1.28 -8.89 -4.95
CA ASN A 104 1.50 -9.60 -3.70
C ASN A 104 1.47 -8.69 -2.47
N TYR A 105 1.83 -7.40 -2.61
CA TYR A 105 1.78 -6.43 -1.51
C TYR A 105 0.33 -6.13 -1.14
N PHE A 106 -0.55 -5.97 -2.15
CA PHE A 106 -1.98 -5.76 -1.92
C PHE A 106 -2.60 -6.96 -1.21
N VAL A 107 -2.34 -8.18 -1.73
CA VAL A 107 -2.84 -9.43 -1.14
C VAL A 107 -2.33 -9.62 0.27
N PHE A 108 -1.05 -9.32 0.54
CA PHE A 108 -0.49 -9.39 1.88
C PHE A 108 -1.20 -8.43 2.84
N LEU A 109 -1.21 -7.13 2.55
CA LEU A 109 -1.74 -6.10 3.46
C LEU A 109 -3.24 -6.24 3.71
N PHE A 110 -4.02 -6.39 2.65
CA PHE A 110 -5.48 -6.28 2.71
C PHE A 110 -6.22 -7.61 2.66
N GLY A 111 -5.55 -8.68 2.26
CA GLY A 111 -6.16 -10.00 2.12
C GLY A 111 -5.70 -11.04 3.15
N LYS A 112 -4.49 -10.92 3.68
CA LYS A 112 -3.90 -11.95 4.55
C LYS A 112 -3.46 -11.44 5.91
N TYR A 113 -2.79 -10.30 5.96
CA TYR A 113 -2.27 -9.75 7.21
C TYR A 113 -3.29 -8.88 7.95
N ASN A 114 -4.19 -8.21 7.19
CA ASN A 114 -5.25 -7.34 7.72
C ASN A 114 -4.69 -6.19 8.58
N ILE A 115 -4.18 -5.17 7.90
CA ILE A 115 -3.71 -3.94 8.56
C ILE A 115 -4.81 -3.31 9.42
N ALA A 116 -4.41 -2.70 10.54
CA ALA A 116 -5.31 -1.87 11.33
C ALA A 116 -5.53 -0.54 10.61
N LEU A 117 -6.80 -0.20 10.35
CA LEU A 117 -7.23 1.05 9.73
C LEU A 117 -8.42 1.60 10.50
N ASP A 118 -8.22 2.74 11.15
CA ASP A 118 -9.28 3.48 11.84
C ASP A 118 -9.85 4.56 10.90
N LEU A 119 -11.13 4.41 10.55
CA LEU A 119 -11.87 5.32 9.68
C LEU A 119 -12.71 6.35 10.45
N THR A 120 -12.60 6.38 11.78
CA THR A 120 -13.35 7.35 12.59
C THR A 120 -12.78 8.76 12.47
N GLU A 121 -13.63 9.75 12.70
CA GLU A 121 -13.23 11.17 12.64
C GLU A 121 -12.12 11.51 13.64
N ASN A 122 -12.09 10.83 14.78
CA ASN A 122 -11.17 11.06 15.89
C ASN A 122 -10.01 10.04 15.93
N ALA A 123 -9.76 9.33 14.83
CA ALA A 123 -8.64 8.41 14.72
C ALA A 123 -7.32 9.09 15.10
N ASP A 124 -6.50 8.40 15.91
CA ASP A 124 -5.14 8.85 16.22
C ASP A 124 -4.26 8.69 14.97
N SER A 125 -3.97 9.81 14.31
CA SER A 125 -3.22 9.82 13.06
C SER A 125 -1.79 9.27 13.16
N GLU A 126 -1.19 9.27 14.37
CA GLU A 126 0.15 8.72 14.58
C GLU A 126 0.15 7.19 14.62
N LYS A 127 -0.99 6.59 15.02
CA LYS A 127 -1.17 5.13 15.13
C LYS A 127 -1.89 4.51 13.94
N ASN A 128 -2.53 5.33 13.12
CA ASN A 128 -3.29 4.87 11.98
C ASN A 128 -2.38 4.48 10.79
N TYR A 129 -2.96 3.81 9.81
CA TYR A 129 -2.27 3.43 8.57
C TYR A 129 -1.75 4.65 7.80
N LYS A 130 -0.45 4.81 7.79
CA LYS A 130 0.23 6.02 7.28
C LYS A 130 -0.16 6.42 5.86
N PRO A 131 -0.29 5.52 4.86
CA PRO A 131 -0.75 5.89 3.53
C PRO A 131 -2.16 6.47 3.52
N PHE A 132 -3.06 5.98 4.39
CA PHE A 132 -4.40 6.54 4.55
C PHE A 132 -4.35 7.96 5.13
N GLU A 133 -3.52 8.23 6.12
CA GLU A 133 -3.38 9.57 6.70
C GLU A 133 -2.78 10.57 5.70
N ILE A 134 -1.83 10.15 4.85
CA ILE A 134 -1.33 10.97 3.74
C ILE A 134 -2.48 11.34 2.80
N PHE A 135 -3.26 10.36 2.37
CA PHE A 135 -4.42 10.56 1.51
C PHE A 135 -5.46 11.47 2.16
N LYS A 136 -5.85 11.19 3.41
CA LYS A 136 -6.81 11.96 4.22
C LYS A 136 -6.40 13.43 4.32
N SER A 137 -5.13 13.73 4.56
CA SER A 137 -4.64 15.10 4.67
C SER A 137 -4.82 15.90 3.36
N VAL A 138 -4.59 15.27 2.21
CA VAL A 138 -4.78 15.89 0.90
C VAL A 138 -6.27 16.14 0.62
N VAL A 139 -7.12 15.15 0.91
CA VAL A 139 -8.58 15.30 0.73
C VAL A 139 -9.12 16.41 1.63
N PHE A 140 -8.70 16.49 2.90
CA PHE A 140 -9.08 17.58 3.81
C PHE A 140 -8.72 18.95 3.23
N GLN A 141 -7.53 19.10 2.68
CA GLN A 141 -7.11 20.36 2.06
C GLN A 141 -8.02 20.75 0.88
N ILE A 142 -8.35 19.79 0.00
CA ILE A 142 -9.24 20.02 -1.14
C ILE A 142 -10.64 20.42 -0.69
N LEU A 143 -11.25 19.67 0.25
CA LEU A 143 -12.59 19.92 0.75
C LEU A 143 -12.68 21.28 1.45
N SER A 144 -11.64 21.67 2.20
CA SER A 144 -11.55 22.98 2.85
C SER A 144 -11.51 24.12 1.83
N GLN A 145 -10.73 24.00 0.77
CA GLN A 145 -10.60 25.03 -0.28
C GLN A 145 -11.90 25.20 -1.08
N LYS A 146 -12.64 24.09 -1.26
CA LYS A 146 -13.92 24.11 -1.97
C LYS A 146 -15.12 24.45 -1.09
N ASN A 147 -14.91 24.80 0.18
CA ASN A 147 -15.95 25.06 1.17
C ASN A 147 -16.99 23.93 1.27
N TYR A 148 -16.54 22.68 1.11
CA TYR A 148 -17.43 21.52 1.22
C TYR A 148 -17.92 21.37 2.68
N PRO A 149 -19.20 20.96 2.93
CA PRO A 149 -19.73 20.84 4.28
C PRO A 149 -18.90 19.91 5.17
N LYS A 150 -18.44 20.41 6.31
CA LYS A 150 -17.51 19.70 7.21
C LYS A 150 -18.07 18.37 7.72
N GLU A 151 -19.37 18.33 7.98
CA GLU A 151 -20.10 17.13 8.42
C GLU A 151 -20.07 15.98 7.40
N LYS A 152 -19.70 16.26 6.15
CA LYS A 152 -19.58 15.25 5.07
C LYS A 152 -18.14 14.88 4.74
N TRP A 153 -17.15 15.45 5.43
CA TRP A 153 -15.74 15.24 5.08
C TRP A 153 -15.31 13.78 5.27
N ASN A 154 -15.70 13.19 6.38
CA ASN A 154 -15.34 11.79 6.66
C ASN A 154 -15.93 10.83 5.63
N ASP A 155 -17.21 11.02 5.29
CA ASP A 155 -17.90 10.22 4.28
C ASP A 155 -17.23 10.35 2.90
N ALA A 156 -16.81 11.57 2.52
CA ALA A 156 -16.13 11.81 1.26
C ALA A 156 -14.74 11.11 1.22
N ILE A 157 -13.99 11.16 2.32
CA ILE A 157 -12.70 10.48 2.45
C ILE A 157 -12.86 8.97 2.31
N ILE A 158 -13.82 8.40 3.05
CA ILE A 158 -14.10 6.96 3.01
C ILE A 158 -14.52 6.54 1.60
N ALA A 159 -15.42 7.29 0.96
CA ALA A 159 -15.89 6.99 -0.39
C ALA A 159 -14.76 7.01 -1.43
N LEU A 160 -13.88 8.01 -1.38
CA LEU A 160 -12.75 8.12 -2.30
C LEU A 160 -11.71 7.03 -2.07
N TRP A 161 -11.41 6.73 -0.80
CA TRP A 161 -10.50 5.62 -0.47
C TRP A 161 -11.07 4.28 -0.93
N ALA A 162 -12.35 4.00 -0.61
CA ALA A 162 -13.03 2.78 -1.03
C ALA A 162 -13.08 2.63 -2.55
N PHE A 163 -13.27 3.73 -3.29
CA PHE A 163 -13.27 3.73 -4.75
C PHE A 163 -11.92 3.25 -5.30
N VAL A 164 -10.81 3.92 -4.96
CA VAL A 164 -9.49 3.56 -5.48
C VAL A 164 -9.07 2.17 -5.01
N HIS A 165 -9.39 1.82 -3.77
CA HIS A 165 -9.12 0.51 -3.19
C HIS A 165 -9.89 -0.60 -3.93
N GLY A 166 -11.16 -0.39 -4.23
CA GLY A 166 -11.99 -1.34 -4.98
C GLY A 166 -11.49 -1.57 -6.41
N ILE A 167 -11.14 -0.49 -7.13
CA ILE A 167 -10.53 -0.60 -8.48
C ILE A 167 -9.21 -1.37 -8.40
N THR A 168 -8.35 -1.05 -7.43
CA THR A 168 -7.07 -1.73 -7.24
C THR A 168 -7.25 -3.20 -6.87
N SER A 169 -8.24 -3.53 -6.03
CA SER A 169 -8.58 -4.92 -5.71
C SER A 169 -8.92 -5.72 -6.96
N LEU A 170 -9.78 -5.17 -7.85
CA LEU A 170 -10.09 -5.81 -9.13
C LEU A 170 -8.86 -5.95 -10.02
N ALA A 171 -7.99 -4.94 -10.05
CA ALA A 171 -6.81 -4.91 -10.91
C ALA A 171 -5.70 -5.89 -10.47
N THR A 172 -5.67 -6.26 -9.19
CA THR A 172 -4.68 -7.18 -8.61
C THR A 172 -5.15 -8.64 -8.51
N MET A 173 -6.42 -8.92 -8.83
CA MET A 173 -6.97 -10.29 -8.84
C MET A 173 -6.57 -11.03 -10.11
N GLU A 174 -5.95 -12.20 -9.98
CA GLU A 174 -5.49 -13.04 -11.10
C GLU A 174 -6.62 -13.55 -12.00
N ASN A 175 -7.83 -13.71 -11.45
CA ASN A 175 -8.99 -14.27 -12.17
C ASN A 175 -9.91 -13.20 -12.78
N ILE A 176 -9.53 -11.93 -12.73
CA ILE A 176 -10.26 -10.83 -13.35
C ILE A 176 -9.64 -10.52 -14.72
N THR A 177 -10.46 -10.63 -15.76
CA THR A 177 -10.04 -10.26 -17.12
C THR A 177 -10.61 -8.89 -17.49
N TYR A 178 -9.73 -7.96 -17.83
CA TYR A 178 -10.11 -6.66 -18.36
C TYR A 178 -9.25 -6.34 -19.58
N ASN A 179 -9.89 -5.87 -20.66
CA ASN A 179 -9.23 -5.70 -21.98
C ASN A 179 -8.52 -4.36 -22.16
N LYS A 180 -8.40 -3.54 -21.09
CA LYS A 180 -7.71 -2.26 -21.09
C LYS A 180 -6.77 -2.18 -19.90
N LYS A 181 -5.82 -1.26 -19.96
CA LYS A 181 -4.96 -0.97 -18.79
C LYS A 181 -5.78 -0.20 -17.75
N TRP A 182 -5.82 -0.71 -16.54
CA TRP A 182 -6.58 -0.14 -15.42
C TRP A 182 -6.23 1.33 -15.17
N GLU A 183 -4.95 1.66 -15.24
CA GLU A 183 -4.42 3.00 -14.98
C GLU A 183 -4.98 4.02 -15.98
N THR A 184 -5.18 3.62 -17.24
CA THR A 184 -5.72 4.51 -18.28
C THR A 184 -7.22 4.79 -18.12
N LYS A 185 -7.90 4.03 -17.26
CA LYS A 185 -9.36 4.10 -17.06
C LYS A 185 -9.78 4.72 -15.73
N LEU A 186 -8.83 4.98 -14.84
CA LEU A 186 -9.14 5.51 -13.51
C LEU A 186 -9.94 6.84 -13.59
N ALA A 187 -9.51 7.74 -14.47
CA ALA A 187 -10.19 9.02 -14.69
C ALA A 187 -11.64 8.84 -15.20
N ASP A 188 -11.84 7.93 -16.16
CA ASP A 188 -13.17 7.62 -16.71
C ASP A 188 -14.09 7.05 -15.62
N PHE A 189 -13.56 6.15 -14.78
CA PHE A 189 -14.32 5.58 -13.67
C PHE A 189 -14.71 6.63 -12.63
N MET A 190 -13.81 7.55 -12.29
CA MET A 190 -14.11 8.65 -11.36
C MET A 190 -15.22 9.58 -11.90
N GLN A 191 -15.24 9.85 -13.21
CA GLN A 191 -16.29 10.67 -13.83
C GLN A 191 -17.70 10.06 -13.71
N ILE A 192 -17.80 8.72 -13.76
CA ILE A 192 -19.08 8.01 -13.63
C ILE A 192 -19.73 8.27 -12.26
N PHE A 193 -18.94 8.39 -11.20
CA PHE A 193 -19.43 8.62 -9.85
C PHE A 193 -19.81 10.08 -9.57
N GLY A 194 -19.59 10.98 -10.53
CA GLY A 194 -20.06 12.37 -10.45
C GLY A 194 -19.59 13.12 -9.21
N CYS A 195 -18.35 12.89 -8.77
CA CYS A 195 -17.80 13.52 -7.57
C CYS A 195 -17.93 15.05 -7.68
N GLU A 196 -19.01 15.62 -7.15
CA GLU A 196 -19.32 17.05 -7.24
C GLU A 196 -18.23 17.95 -6.67
N PHE A 197 -17.49 17.46 -5.70
CA PHE A 197 -16.36 18.17 -5.10
C PHE A 197 -15.07 18.10 -5.94
N LEU A 198 -15.03 17.35 -7.03
CA LEU A 198 -13.91 17.32 -7.98
C LEU A 198 -14.11 18.28 -9.16
N LYS A 199 -15.29 18.84 -9.32
CA LYS A 199 -15.61 19.89 -10.28
C LYS A 199 -15.31 21.25 -9.64
#